data_df614d6cf601efbe2bf56eb9aec24e51
#
_entry.id   df614d6cf601efbe2bf56eb9aec24e51
#
_cell.length_a   1.000
_cell.length_b   1.000
_cell.length_c   1.000
_cell.angle_alpha   90.00
_cell.angle_beta   90.00
_cell.angle_gamma   90.00
#
_symmetry.space_group_name_H-M   'P 1'
#
loop_
_entity.id
_entity.type
_entity.pdbx_description
1 polymer ?
#
loop_
_entity_poly.entity_id
_entity_poly.type
_entity_poly.pdbx_seq_one_letter_code
_entity_poly.pdbx_strand_id
1 'polypeptide(L)'
;MYTFDYLVFIGRFQPFHLAHMQTIEIALQQSRYVILALGSAQMERNIKNPFLAIEREQMILSNFSLDEQKRIRFVHVVDVYNDEKWVKQVKSLVNGVIEPNSKVGLIGHFKDESSYYLRLFPEWIMVELDSLKDSISATPMREAYYRGEIQTEFFPVGTIKFLDEFKKTRTYQKLQQRFEQDDRSNLDEIE
;
A
#
# COMPACT_ATOMS: atom_id res chain seq x y z
N MET A 1 -21.85 9.33 13.94
CA MET A 1 -22.06 7.87 13.81
C MET A 1 -21.35 7.42 12.55
N TYR A 2 -20.52 6.36 12.61
CA TYR A 2 -19.82 5.84 11.43
C TYR A 2 -20.76 5.06 10.51
N THR A 3 -20.51 5.14 9.21
CA THR A 3 -21.29 4.41 8.20
C THR A 3 -20.93 2.92 8.18
N PHE A 4 -19.66 2.59 8.50
CA PHE A 4 -19.11 1.24 8.54
C PHE A 4 -18.47 0.95 9.89
N ASP A 5 -18.45 -0.33 10.28
CA ASP A 5 -17.59 -0.78 11.37
C ASP A 5 -16.15 -0.88 10.90
N TYR A 6 -15.96 -1.42 9.68
CA TYR A 6 -14.65 -1.59 9.07
C TYR A 6 -14.66 -1.18 7.59
N LEU A 7 -13.65 -0.43 7.17
CA LEU A 7 -13.32 -0.24 5.75
C LEU A 7 -11.98 -0.91 5.45
N VAL A 8 -11.98 -1.73 4.41
CA VAL A 8 -10.78 -2.43 3.93
C VAL A 8 -10.16 -1.63 2.80
N PHE A 9 -8.86 -1.37 2.88
CA PHE A 9 -8.08 -0.78 1.81
C PHE A 9 -6.94 -1.71 1.42
N ILE A 10 -6.95 -2.18 0.17
CA ILE A 10 -5.98 -3.14 -0.35
C ILE A 10 -4.91 -2.39 -1.13
N GLY A 11 -3.64 -2.63 -0.83
CA GLY A 11 -2.53 -1.99 -1.52
C GLY A 11 -1.18 -2.60 -1.19
N ARG A 12 -0.16 -2.29 -2.00
CA ARG A 12 1.21 -2.70 -1.73
C ARG A 12 1.98 -1.70 -0.87
N PHE A 13 1.66 -0.41 -0.98
CA PHE A 13 2.30 0.68 -0.23
C PHE A 13 3.84 0.65 -0.33
N GLN A 14 4.36 0.65 -1.55
CA GLN A 14 5.78 0.51 -1.88
C GLN A 14 6.36 1.72 -2.67
N PRO A 15 6.55 2.90 -2.07
CA PRO A 15 6.26 3.27 -0.68
C PRO A 15 4.83 3.79 -0.46
N PHE A 16 4.52 4.11 0.80
CA PHE A 16 3.31 4.84 1.19
C PHE A 16 3.43 6.30 0.76
N HIS A 17 2.39 6.87 0.14
CA HIS A 17 2.38 8.22 -0.42
C HIS A 17 1.08 8.97 -0.13
N LEU A 18 1.00 10.25 -0.49
CA LEU A 18 -0.12 11.14 -0.14
C LEU A 18 -1.49 10.63 -0.61
N ALA A 19 -1.58 10.00 -1.78
CA ALA A 19 -2.87 9.43 -2.22
C ALA A 19 -3.33 8.26 -1.34
N HIS A 20 -2.41 7.43 -0.84
CA HIS A 20 -2.72 6.40 0.15
C HIS A 20 -3.18 7.03 1.49
N MET A 21 -2.48 8.07 1.95
CA MET A 21 -2.82 8.78 3.19
C MET A 21 -4.23 9.36 3.11
N GLN A 22 -4.54 10.06 2.04
CA GLN A 22 -5.87 10.64 1.82
C GLN A 22 -6.97 9.58 1.83
N THR A 23 -6.73 8.42 1.19
CA THR A 23 -7.69 7.29 1.22
C THR A 23 -7.94 6.80 2.65
N ILE A 24 -6.89 6.67 3.46
CA ILE A 24 -7.02 6.25 4.86
C ILE A 24 -7.74 7.30 5.69
N GLU A 25 -7.45 8.59 5.50
CA GLU A 25 -8.13 9.70 6.19
C GLU A 25 -9.64 9.69 5.90
N ILE A 26 -10.04 9.51 4.64
CA ILE A 26 -11.44 9.37 4.25
C ILE A 26 -12.05 8.12 4.90
N ALA A 27 -11.32 7.00 4.91
CA ALA A 27 -11.79 5.78 5.54
C ALA A 27 -12.01 5.94 7.05
N LEU A 28 -11.09 6.63 7.75
CA LEU A 28 -11.21 6.93 9.19
C LEU A 28 -12.38 7.86 9.52
N GLN A 29 -12.83 8.71 8.57
CA GLN A 29 -14.02 9.53 8.74
C GLN A 29 -15.31 8.72 8.61
N GLN A 30 -15.32 7.66 7.81
CA GLN A 30 -16.52 6.88 7.47
C GLN A 30 -16.64 5.58 8.27
N SER A 31 -15.56 5.05 8.84
CA SER A 31 -15.56 3.77 9.56
C SER A 31 -14.97 3.89 10.97
N ARG A 32 -15.39 2.98 11.85
CA ARG A 32 -14.81 2.83 13.19
C ARG A 32 -13.36 2.38 13.14
N TYR A 33 -13.06 1.44 12.25
CA TYR A 33 -11.72 0.89 12.01
C TYR A 33 -11.40 0.81 10.52
N VAL A 34 -10.13 0.95 10.19
CA VAL A 34 -9.60 0.74 8.84
C VAL A 34 -8.70 -0.47 8.86
N ILE A 35 -8.90 -1.39 7.91
CA ILE A 35 -8.06 -2.56 7.72
C ILE A 35 -7.22 -2.35 6.46
N LEU A 36 -5.90 -2.29 6.62
CA LEU A 36 -4.96 -2.21 5.52
C LEU A 36 -4.50 -3.61 5.14
N ALA A 37 -4.92 -4.07 3.97
CA ALA A 37 -4.50 -5.35 3.42
C ALA A 37 -3.23 -5.14 2.58
N LEU A 38 -2.08 -5.47 3.18
CA LEU A 38 -0.77 -5.31 2.57
C LEU A 38 -0.50 -6.43 1.58
N GLY A 39 -0.61 -6.15 0.27
CA GLY A 39 -0.29 -7.10 -0.79
C GLY A 39 1.19 -7.45 -0.86
N SER A 40 1.51 -8.57 -1.53
CA SER A 40 2.88 -9.07 -1.71
C SER A 40 3.65 -9.16 -0.38
N ALA A 41 2.99 -9.62 0.68
CA ALA A 41 3.56 -9.60 2.03
C ALA A 41 4.69 -10.62 2.22
N GLN A 42 4.69 -11.70 1.43
CA GLN A 42 5.71 -12.75 1.45
C GLN A 42 6.96 -12.43 0.62
N MET A 43 6.90 -11.38 -0.21
CA MET A 43 7.97 -11.11 -1.17
C MET A 43 9.26 -10.73 -0.47
N GLU A 44 10.33 -11.38 -0.90
CA GLU A 44 11.69 -10.93 -0.57
C GLU A 44 11.96 -9.55 -1.18
N ARG A 45 12.88 -8.83 -0.58
CA ARG A 45 13.26 -7.50 -1.07
C ARG A 45 13.79 -7.55 -2.50
N ASN A 46 13.24 -6.68 -3.31
CA ASN A 46 13.70 -6.44 -4.67
C ASN A 46 13.38 -4.98 -5.05
N ILE A 47 13.79 -4.56 -6.24
CA ILE A 47 13.60 -3.17 -6.69
C ILE A 47 12.12 -2.75 -6.79
N LYS A 48 11.19 -3.69 -6.98
CA LYS A 48 9.74 -3.41 -7.02
C LYS A 48 9.10 -3.46 -5.63
N ASN A 49 9.68 -4.23 -4.70
CA ASN A 49 9.21 -4.43 -3.34
C ASN A 49 10.36 -4.17 -2.33
N PRO A 50 10.83 -2.92 -2.19
CA PRO A 50 11.96 -2.59 -1.32
C PRO A 50 11.68 -2.76 0.17
N PHE A 51 10.42 -2.69 0.59
CA PHE A 51 10.05 -2.66 2.00
C PHE A 51 9.30 -3.92 2.41
N LEU A 52 9.75 -4.56 3.50
CA LEU A 52 9.04 -5.68 4.12
C LEU A 52 7.67 -5.24 4.67
N ALA A 53 6.77 -6.18 4.90
CA ALA A 53 5.43 -5.87 5.42
C ALA A 53 5.49 -5.06 6.72
N ILE A 54 6.32 -5.47 7.69
CA ILE A 54 6.47 -4.76 8.96
C ILE A 54 7.04 -3.34 8.80
N GLU A 55 7.92 -3.11 7.83
CA GLU A 55 8.46 -1.78 7.54
C GLU A 55 7.40 -0.88 6.92
N ARG A 56 6.53 -1.44 6.08
CA ARG A 56 5.39 -0.71 5.52
C ARG A 56 4.39 -0.31 6.61
N GLU A 57 4.11 -1.19 7.57
CA GLU A 57 3.28 -0.85 8.73
C GLU A 57 3.87 0.33 9.51
N GLN A 58 5.15 0.27 9.85
CA GLN A 58 5.85 1.35 10.56
C GLN A 58 5.83 2.66 9.76
N MET A 59 6.11 2.59 8.47
CA MET A 59 6.07 3.74 7.55
C MET A 59 4.68 4.37 7.53
N ILE A 60 3.62 3.56 7.44
CA ILE A 60 2.23 4.04 7.42
C ILE A 60 1.88 4.68 8.76
N LEU A 61 2.07 3.95 9.86
CA LEU A 61 1.68 4.41 11.20
C LEU A 61 2.39 5.69 11.61
N SER A 62 3.63 5.92 11.16
CA SER A 62 4.38 7.14 11.48
C SER A 62 3.72 8.43 10.97
N ASN A 63 2.70 8.33 10.12
CA ASN A 63 1.98 9.48 9.57
C ASN A 63 0.64 9.77 10.27
N PHE A 64 0.25 8.96 11.26
CA PHE A 64 -1.02 9.07 11.97
C PHE A 64 -0.81 9.30 13.47
N SER A 65 -1.73 10.02 14.09
CA SER A 65 -1.75 10.22 15.54
C SER A 65 -1.94 8.90 16.29
N LEU A 66 -1.56 8.85 17.58
CA LEU A 66 -1.72 7.64 18.40
C LEU A 66 -3.17 7.15 18.47
N ASP A 67 -4.15 8.03 18.41
CA ASP A 67 -5.56 7.65 18.44
C ASP A 67 -6.03 7.09 17.10
N GLU A 68 -5.55 7.62 15.99
CA GLU A 68 -5.81 7.06 14.66
C GLU A 68 -5.12 5.69 14.49
N GLN A 69 -3.88 5.53 14.98
CA GLN A 69 -3.15 4.27 14.95
C GLN A 69 -3.92 3.13 15.63
N LYS A 70 -4.62 3.40 16.74
CA LYS A 70 -5.49 2.42 17.44
C LYS A 70 -6.66 1.92 16.57
N ARG A 71 -7.02 2.67 15.55
CA ARG A 71 -8.12 2.38 14.63
C ARG A 71 -7.65 1.77 13.31
N ILE A 72 -6.33 1.67 13.08
CA ILE A 72 -5.73 1.05 11.89
C ILE A 72 -5.28 -0.35 12.25
N ARG A 73 -5.73 -1.33 11.47
CA ARG A 73 -5.35 -2.75 11.57
C ARG A 73 -4.68 -3.19 10.28
N PHE A 74 -3.80 -4.18 10.37
CA PHE A 74 -3.10 -4.72 9.21
C PHE A 74 -3.41 -6.20 9.03
N VAL A 75 -3.51 -6.61 7.76
CA VAL A 75 -3.48 -8.01 7.36
C VAL A 75 -2.48 -8.19 6.23
N HIS A 76 -1.74 -9.29 6.26
CA HIS A 76 -0.69 -9.58 5.29
C HIS A 76 -1.21 -10.52 4.22
N VAL A 77 -1.34 -10.03 3.00
CA VAL A 77 -1.85 -10.79 1.86
C VAL A 77 -0.70 -11.32 1.02
N VAL A 78 -0.70 -12.63 0.82
CA VAL A 78 0.29 -13.33 0.00
C VAL A 78 -0.18 -13.35 -1.46
N ASP A 79 0.74 -13.14 -2.39
CA ASP A 79 0.43 -13.25 -3.81
C ASP A 79 0.19 -14.72 -4.15
N VAL A 80 -1.01 -15.01 -4.65
CA VAL A 80 -1.39 -16.29 -5.23
C VAL A 80 -1.93 -16.02 -6.63
N TYR A 81 -1.38 -16.69 -7.63
CA TYR A 81 -1.72 -16.46 -9.05
C TYR A 81 -3.07 -17.11 -9.43
N ASN A 82 -4.10 -16.84 -8.60
CA ASN A 82 -5.45 -17.33 -8.77
C ASN A 82 -6.41 -16.43 -7.98
N ASP A 83 -7.30 -15.74 -8.67
CA ASP A 83 -8.19 -14.73 -8.08
C ASP A 83 -9.12 -15.33 -7.02
N GLU A 84 -9.68 -16.51 -7.25
CA GLU A 84 -10.58 -17.16 -6.29
C GLU A 84 -9.86 -17.48 -4.96
N LYS A 85 -8.65 -18.02 -5.04
CA LYS A 85 -7.83 -18.31 -3.86
C LYS A 85 -7.39 -17.02 -3.15
N TRP A 86 -7.05 -16.01 -3.93
CA TRP A 86 -6.65 -14.71 -3.41
C TRP A 86 -7.81 -14.02 -2.66
N VAL A 87 -9.00 -13.99 -3.25
CA VAL A 87 -10.21 -13.44 -2.62
C VAL A 87 -10.54 -14.20 -1.33
N LYS A 88 -10.50 -15.54 -1.34
CA LYS A 88 -10.71 -16.34 -0.13
C LYS A 88 -9.71 -16.01 0.96
N GLN A 89 -8.43 -15.83 0.60
CA GLN A 89 -7.37 -15.44 1.54
C GLN A 89 -7.68 -14.08 2.16
N VAL A 90 -7.95 -13.05 1.35
CA VAL A 90 -8.24 -11.70 1.84
C VAL A 90 -9.43 -11.71 2.78
N LYS A 91 -10.54 -12.38 2.41
CA LYS A 91 -11.73 -12.51 3.25
C LYS A 91 -11.43 -13.21 4.58
N SER A 92 -10.67 -14.30 4.54
CA SER A 92 -10.28 -15.05 5.73
C SER A 92 -9.44 -14.20 6.68
N LEU A 93 -8.47 -13.45 6.15
CA LEU A 93 -7.62 -12.54 6.93
C LEU A 93 -8.43 -11.42 7.57
N VAL A 94 -9.32 -10.80 6.81
CA VAL A 94 -10.21 -9.73 7.32
C VAL A 94 -11.14 -10.28 8.38
N ASN A 95 -11.77 -11.44 8.14
CA ASN A 95 -12.66 -12.08 9.12
C ASN A 95 -11.95 -12.43 10.43
N GLY A 96 -10.64 -12.69 10.39
CA GLY A 96 -9.82 -12.95 11.58
C GLY A 96 -9.59 -11.74 12.49
N VAL A 97 -9.88 -10.52 12.00
CA VAL A 97 -9.60 -9.27 12.74
C VAL A 97 -10.83 -8.38 12.95
N ILE A 98 -12.02 -8.83 12.51
CA ILE A 98 -13.30 -8.12 12.72
C ILE A 98 -14.18 -8.83 13.74
N GLU A 99 -15.13 -8.11 14.29
CA GLU A 99 -16.18 -8.66 15.15
C GLU A 99 -17.29 -9.31 14.30
N PRO A 100 -17.98 -10.36 14.81
CA PRO A 100 -19.10 -10.96 14.10
C PRO A 100 -20.20 -9.94 13.78
N ASN A 101 -20.84 -10.09 12.62
CA ASN A 101 -21.92 -9.22 12.13
C ASN A 101 -21.53 -7.76 11.90
N SER A 102 -20.24 -7.47 11.76
CA SER A 102 -19.76 -6.14 11.44
C SER A 102 -20.11 -5.72 10.01
N LYS A 103 -20.45 -4.46 9.84
CA LYS A 103 -20.66 -3.85 8.52
C LYS A 103 -19.30 -3.51 7.90
N VAL A 104 -18.91 -4.29 6.89
CA VAL A 104 -17.63 -4.15 6.19
C VAL A 104 -17.84 -3.50 4.82
N GLY A 105 -16.98 -2.57 4.45
CA GLY A 105 -16.89 -2.02 3.11
C GLY A 105 -15.46 -2.10 2.57
N LEU A 106 -15.33 -1.87 1.27
CA LEU A 106 -14.06 -1.80 0.56
C LEU A 106 -13.89 -0.38 0.03
N ILE A 107 -12.74 0.25 0.27
CA ILE A 107 -12.44 1.60 -0.22
C ILE A 107 -11.28 1.58 -1.19
N GLY A 108 -11.37 2.33 -2.27
CA GLY A 108 -10.28 2.44 -3.24
C GLY A 108 -10.65 3.24 -4.48
N HIS A 109 -9.69 3.32 -5.39
CA HIS A 109 -9.83 4.00 -6.67
C HIS A 109 -9.83 2.99 -7.81
N PHE A 110 -10.75 3.09 -8.75
CA PHE A 110 -10.67 2.43 -10.05
C PHE A 110 -9.80 3.29 -10.96
N LYS A 111 -8.49 2.99 -11.01
CA LYS A 111 -7.53 3.74 -11.84
C LYS A 111 -7.54 3.28 -13.30
N ASP A 112 -7.50 1.99 -13.49
CA ASP A 112 -7.36 1.30 -14.75
C ASP A 112 -7.80 -0.17 -14.62
N GLU A 113 -7.55 -0.98 -15.64
CA GLU A 113 -7.90 -2.40 -15.66
C GLU A 113 -7.22 -3.20 -14.52
N SER A 114 -6.08 -2.75 -13.99
CA SER A 114 -5.40 -3.42 -12.87
C SER A 114 -6.17 -3.32 -11.55
N SER A 115 -7.18 -2.43 -11.48
CA SER A 115 -8.04 -2.26 -10.31
C SER A 115 -9.25 -3.22 -10.30
N TYR A 116 -9.34 -4.16 -11.26
CA TYR A 116 -10.46 -5.11 -11.39
C TYR A 116 -10.73 -5.91 -10.11
N TYR A 117 -9.70 -6.18 -9.31
CA TYR A 117 -9.80 -6.93 -8.07
C TYR A 117 -10.77 -6.32 -7.05
N LEU A 118 -11.01 -5.00 -7.10
CA LEU A 118 -11.98 -4.34 -6.23
C LEU A 118 -13.41 -4.84 -6.46
N ARG A 119 -13.71 -5.38 -7.63
CA ARG A 119 -15.03 -5.94 -7.97
C ARG A 119 -15.20 -7.40 -7.54
N LEU A 120 -14.16 -8.03 -7.01
CA LEU A 120 -14.17 -9.44 -6.60
C LEU A 120 -14.75 -9.65 -5.19
N PHE A 121 -15.22 -8.59 -4.53
CA PHE A 121 -15.78 -8.61 -3.17
C PHE A 121 -17.23 -8.09 -3.16
N PRO A 122 -18.18 -8.79 -3.83
CA PRO A 122 -19.55 -8.29 -4.00
C PRO A 122 -20.33 -8.16 -2.67
N GLU A 123 -19.92 -8.83 -1.60
CA GLU A 123 -20.51 -8.73 -0.28
C GLU A 123 -20.05 -7.50 0.52
N TRP A 124 -18.95 -6.84 0.12
CA TRP A 124 -18.48 -5.61 0.73
C TRP A 124 -18.97 -4.39 -0.04
N ILE A 125 -19.57 -3.46 0.68
CA ILE A 125 -20.04 -2.21 0.05
C ILE A 125 -18.84 -1.43 -0.44
N MET A 126 -18.80 -1.15 -1.74
CA MET A 126 -17.70 -0.39 -2.35
C MET A 126 -17.88 1.11 -2.07
N VAL A 127 -16.86 1.72 -1.48
CA VAL A 127 -16.66 3.15 -1.38
C VAL A 127 -15.65 3.54 -2.47
N GLU A 128 -16.18 3.86 -3.64
CA GLU A 128 -15.36 4.31 -4.76
C GLU A 128 -14.95 5.76 -4.54
N LEU A 129 -13.65 6.01 -4.64
CA LEU A 129 -13.10 7.35 -4.60
C LEU A 129 -12.82 7.81 -6.03
N ASP A 130 -13.15 9.05 -6.34
CA ASP A 130 -12.76 9.68 -7.58
C ASP A 130 -11.24 9.56 -7.76
N SER A 131 -10.81 9.07 -8.91
CA SER A 131 -9.39 9.05 -9.19
C SER A 131 -8.91 10.50 -9.23
N LEU A 132 -7.96 10.84 -8.38
CA LEU A 132 -7.23 12.10 -8.51
C LEU A 132 -6.71 12.15 -9.94
N LYS A 133 -7.02 13.21 -10.70
CA LYS A 133 -6.70 13.36 -12.14
C LYS A 133 -5.21 13.15 -12.44
N ASP A 134 -4.36 13.31 -11.44
CA ASP A 134 -2.93 13.02 -11.48
C ASP A 134 -2.65 11.84 -10.55
N SER A 135 -2.98 10.62 -11.01
CA SER A 135 -2.80 9.42 -10.20
C SER A 135 -1.32 9.22 -9.86
N ILE A 136 -0.97 9.57 -8.63
CA ILE A 136 0.35 9.34 -8.05
C ILE A 136 0.68 7.84 -8.18
N SER A 137 1.76 7.52 -8.92
CA SER A 137 2.23 6.16 -9.11
C SER A 137 3.51 5.92 -8.31
N ALA A 138 3.56 4.82 -7.58
CA ALA A 138 4.74 4.47 -6.79
C ALA A 138 5.97 4.09 -7.64
N THR A 139 5.79 3.71 -8.91
CA THR A 139 6.91 3.27 -9.76
C THR A 139 7.91 4.40 -10.03
N PRO A 140 7.53 5.56 -10.61
CA PRO A 140 8.48 6.65 -10.82
C PRO A 140 9.07 7.18 -9.52
N MET A 141 8.33 7.15 -8.42
CA MET A 141 8.85 7.54 -7.10
C MET A 141 9.97 6.61 -6.63
N ARG A 142 9.83 5.29 -6.82
CA ARG A 142 10.89 4.32 -6.49
C ARG A 142 12.12 4.51 -7.37
N GLU A 143 11.93 4.76 -8.67
CA GLU A 143 13.03 5.03 -9.60
C GLU A 143 13.81 6.28 -9.19
N ALA A 144 13.13 7.40 -8.90
CA ALA A 144 13.75 8.60 -8.37
C ALA A 144 14.50 8.32 -7.06
N TYR A 145 13.89 7.54 -6.16
CA TYR A 145 14.49 7.16 -4.89
C TYR A 145 15.81 6.38 -5.09
N TYR A 146 15.85 5.43 -6.02
CA TYR A 146 17.10 4.71 -6.34
C TYR A 146 18.15 5.59 -7.03
N ARG A 147 17.74 6.65 -7.72
CA ARG A 147 18.65 7.68 -8.23
C ARG A 147 19.10 8.67 -7.15
N GLY A 148 18.70 8.45 -5.90
CA GLY A 148 19.10 9.24 -4.75
C GLY A 148 18.19 10.40 -4.39
N GLU A 149 17.07 10.57 -5.09
CA GLU A 149 16.11 11.66 -4.90
C GLU A 149 14.88 11.17 -4.11
N ILE A 150 14.48 11.90 -3.07
CA ILE A 150 13.20 11.74 -2.40
C ILE A 150 12.29 12.88 -2.87
N GLN A 151 11.31 12.57 -3.71
CA GLN A 151 10.33 13.52 -4.22
C GLN A 151 9.32 13.87 -3.12
N THR A 152 9.74 14.76 -2.21
CA THR A 152 9.03 15.06 -0.96
C THR A 152 7.62 15.58 -1.15
N GLU A 153 7.29 16.16 -2.30
CA GLU A 153 5.95 16.63 -2.67
C GLU A 153 4.90 15.51 -2.77
N PHE A 154 5.33 14.26 -2.92
CA PHE A 154 4.42 13.11 -3.02
C PHE A 154 4.26 12.31 -1.73
N PHE A 155 5.05 12.63 -0.70
CA PHE A 155 5.09 11.84 0.52
C PHE A 155 4.67 12.61 1.76
N PRO A 156 3.95 11.97 2.69
CA PRO A 156 3.74 12.55 4.01
C PRO A 156 5.03 12.49 4.83
N VAL A 157 5.11 13.34 5.86
CA VAL A 157 6.33 13.60 6.64
C VAL A 157 6.94 12.33 7.26
N GLY A 158 6.11 11.42 7.78
CA GLY A 158 6.58 10.17 8.36
C GLY A 158 7.24 9.26 7.32
N THR A 159 6.68 9.20 6.10
CA THR A 159 7.27 8.46 4.99
C THR A 159 8.60 9.06 4.56
N ILE A 160 8.70 10.39 4.45
CA ILE A 160 9.96 11.07 4.11
C ILE A 160 11.06 10.70 5.11
N LYS A 161 10.77 10.77 6.41
CA LYS A 161 11.71 10.38 7.47
C LYS A 161 12.13 8.93 7.36
N PHE A 162 11.18 8.03 7.13
CA PHE A 162 11.46 6.61 6.95
C PHE A 162 12.39 6.37 5.74
N LEU A 163 12.09 6.97 4.59
CA LEU A 163 12.89 6.84 3.38
C LEU A 163 14.31 7.38 3.57
N ASP A 164 14.46 8.52 4.27
CA ASP A 164 15.75 9.12 4.56
C ASP A 164 16.61 8.21 5.47
N GLU A 165 16.03 7.61 6.51
CA GLU A 165 16.72 6.66 7.36
C GLU A 165 17.05 5.34 6.63
N PHE A 166 16.11 4.81 5.84
CA PHE A 166 16.34 3.60 5.06
C PHE A 166 17.45 3.77 4.03
N LYS A 167 17.58 4.97 3.43
CA LYS A 167 18.63 5.32 2.47
C LYS A 167 20.05 5.19 3.05
N LYS A 168 20.21 5.31 4.37
CA LYS A 168 21.50 5.15 5.07
C LYS A 168 21.91 3.69 5.26
N THR A 169 21.02 2.73 4.95
CA THR A 169 21.24 1.31 5.20
C THR A 169 22.01 0.61 4.08
N ARG A 170 22.71 -0.49 4.43
CA ARG A 170 23.31 -1.39 3.45
C ARG A 170 22.27 -2.05 2.54
N THR A 171 21.06 -2.22 3.03
CA THR A 171 19.93 -2.78 2.26
C THR A 171 19.57 -1.87 1.09
N TYR A 172 19.44 -0.57 1.35
CA TYR A 172 19.20 0.41 0.28
C TYR A 172 20.33 0.41 -0.75
N GLN A 173 21.60 0.41 -0.32
CA GLN A 173 22.75 0.39 -1.24
C GLN A 173 22.72 -0.83 -2.17
N LYS A 174 22.38 -2.01 -1.66
CA LYS A 174 22.23 -3.22 -2.49
C LYS A 174 21.08 -3.12 -3.49
N LEU A 175 19.94 -2.53 -3.08
CA LEU A 175 18.80 -2.31 -3.98
C LEU A 175 19.14 -1.29 -5.07
N GLN A 176 19.83 -0.22 -4.72
CA GLN A 176 20.32 0.78 -5.65
C GLN A 176 21.24 0.17 -6.70
N GLN A 177 22.23 -0.62 -6.29
CA GLN A 177 23.14 -1.32 -7.22
C GLN A 177 22.39 -2.25 -8.18
N ARG A 178 21.39 -2.98 -7.70
CA ARG A 178 20.55 -3.83 -8.56
C ARG A 178 19.75 -2.99 -9.56
N PHE A 179 19.17 -1.88 -9.12
CA PHE A 179 18.44 -0.97 -9.99
C PHE A 179 19.35 -0.41 -11.10
N GLU A 180 20.56 0.02 -10.77
CA GLU A 180 21.54 0.54 -11.74
C GLU A 180 21.99 -0.53 -12.76
N GLN A 181 22.09 -1.79 -12.33
CA GLN A 181 22.42 -2.92 -13.22
C GLN A 181 21.26 -3.21 -14.20
N ASP A 182 20.02 -3.25 -13.70
CA ASP A 182 18.83 -3.47 -14.53
C ASP A 182 18.63 -2.31 -15.54
N ASP A 183 18.87 -1.07 -15.11
CA ASP A 183 18.74 0.12 -15.97
C ASP A 183 19.76 0.10 -17.13
N ARG A 184 21.01 -0.33 -16.86
CA ARG A 184 22.06 -0.50 -17.91
C ARG A 184 21.73 -1.62 -18.88
N SER A 185 21.27 -2.77 -18.39
CA SER A 185 20.91 -3.91 -19.25
C SER A 185 19.78 -3.56 -20.22
N ASN A 186 18.84 -2.74 -19.81
CA ASN A 186 17.76 -2.28 -20.67
C ASN A 186 18.22 -1.27 -21.74
N LEU A 187 19.31 -0.52 -21.50
CA LEU A 187 19.87 0.40 -22.48
C LEU A 187 20.70 -0.35 -23.56
N ASP A 188 21.42 -1.39 -23.16
CA ASP A 188 22.25 -2.21 -24.06
C ASP A 188 21.40 -3.10 -25.00
N GLU A 189 20.13 -3.38 -24.68
CA GLU A 189 19.20 -4.13 -25.56
C GLU A 189 18.53 -3.24 -26.62
N ILE A 190 18.71 -1.92 -26.58
CA ILE A 190 18.09 -0.94 -27.51
C ILE A 190 19.08 -0.47 -28.60
N GLU A 191 20.37 -0.76 -28.46
CA GLU A 191 21.40 -0.53 -29.46
C GLU A 191 21.61 -1.74 -30.39
#